data_765bf376d23425161bbdbce94cc2bf55
#
_entry.id   765bf376d23425161bbdbce94cc2bf55
#
_cell.length_a   1.000
_cell.length_b   1.000
_cell.length_c   1.000
_cell.angle_alpha   90.00
_cell.angle_beta   90.00
_cell.angle_gamma   90.00
#
_symmetry.space_group_name_H-M   'P 1'
#
loop_
_entity.id
_entity.type
_entity.pdbx_description
1 polymer ?
#
loop_
_entity_poly.entity_id
_entity_poly.type
_entity_poly.pdbx_seq_one_letter_code
_entity_poly.pdbx_strand_id
1 'polypeptide(L)'
;MLKTAKIYGINGPVIYLKGNTGFRMSEMVYVGEQKLVGEVIALDKDMTTVQVYEETTGLRPGEEVIASGSPVSVTLAPGILNNIFDGIERPLEDIAESSGGAFITRGVSVDSLDRTKKWKTHITVKQGDYLHAGDIIAEVPETHAITHKCMVPPEVEGTVLVTVADGEYTIDEPLVRLELPNGQEKELTMTQHWPIRTPRPTHHRFPASVPLVTGQRIIDTMFPIAKGGTAAIPGGFGTGKTMTQHQIAKWADADIIIYIGCGERGNEMTQVLEEFSELTDPRTGKPLMDRTTLIANTSNMPVAAREASIYTGLTLAEYYRDMGYDVAIMADSTSRWAEALRELSGRLEEMPAEEGFPAYLASRLSAFYERAGMMHNLNGTDGSVTIIGAVSPQGGDFSEPVTQNTKRFVRCFWGLDKSLAYARHFPAIHWLTSYSEYLNDLSHWYQDNVSPKFVDYRNRLMALLNQESSLLEIVKLIGSDVLPDDQKLVLEIARVIRLGFLQQNAFHPDDTCVSMEKQFLMMDTILYLYKQARTLVTMGHPMSVLKSENIFDRVIAIKYDVPNNCPEMFAQYHRDIDAFYQHVLEKNA
;
A
#
# COMPACT_ATOMS: atom_id res chain seq x y z
N MET A 1 -38.24 10.19 -14.40
CA MET A 1 -37.80 11.61 -14.37
C MET A 1 -36.65 11.70 -13.38
N LEU A 2 -35.54 12.28 -13.78
CA LEU A 2 -34.45 12.60 -12.87
C LEU A 2 -34.94 13.59 -11.82
N LYS A 3 -34.57 13.38 -10.56
CA LYS A 3 -34.94 14.28 -9.46
C LYS A 3 -34.06 15.51 -9.53
N THR A 4 -34.66 16.69 -9.33
CA THR A 4 -33.94 17.97 -9.34
C THR A 4 -34.25 18.78 -8.09
N ALA A 5 -33.32 19.60 -7.67
CA ALA A 5 -33.44 20.53 -6.57
C ALA A 5 -32.65 21.81 -6.88
N LYS A 6 -32.81 22.84 -6.04
CA LYS A 6 -32.07 24.11 -6.20
C LYS A 6 -31.13 24.36 -5.05
N ILE A 7 -29.98 24.94 -5.36
CA ILE A 7 -29.02 25.39 -4.35
C ILE A 7 -29.66 26.44 -3.46
N TYR A 8 -29.66 26.20 -2.16
CA TYR A 8 -30.10 27.14 -1.14
C TYR A 8 -28.96 27.96 -0.58
N GLY A 9 -27.81 27.30 -0.29
CA GLY A 9 -26.64 27.93 0.26
C GLY A 9 -25.36 27.20 -0.13
N ILE A 10 -24.23 27.89 -0.03
CA ILE A 10 -22.91 27.38 -0.40
C ILE A 10 -21.92 27.71 0.71
N ASN A 11 -21.16 26.71 1.19
CA ASN A 11 -20.09 26.87 2.18
C ASN A 11 -18.84 26.09 1.74
N GLY A 12 -17.98 26.74 0.94
CA GLY A 12 -16.82 26.07 0.36
C GLY A 12 -17.26 24.87 -0.50
N PRO A 13 -16.71 23.67 -0.28
CA PRO A 13 -17.06 22.48 -1.06
C PRO A 13 -18.45 21.90 -0.72
N VAL A 14 -19.16 22.47 0.26
CA VAL A 14 -20.46 21.99 0.72
C VAL A 14 -21.58 22.90 0.22
N ILE A 15 -22.62 22.31 -0.36
CA ILE A 15 -23.84 23.01 -0.75
C ILE A 15 -25.05 22.45 -0.01
N TYR A 16 -26.02 23.31 0.22
CA TYR A 16 -27.25 23.01 0.91
C TYR A 16 -28.45 23.14 -0.05
N LEU A 17 -29.33 22.15 -0.03
CA LEU A 17 -30.58 22.13 -0.80
C LEU A 17 -31.73 22.08 0.19
N LYS A 18 -32.70 23.01 0.05
CA LYS A 18 -33.81 23.13 0.97
C LYS A 18 -34.99 22.23 0.56
N GLY A 19 -35.61 21.61 1.55
CA GLY A 19 -36.79 20.78 1.39
C GLY A 19 -36.50 19.32 1.10
N ASN A 20 -37.56 18.53 0.94
CA ASN A 20 -37.43 17.12 0.57
C ASN A 20 -37.10 16.98 -0.91
N THR A 21 -35.82 16.80 -1.22
CA THR A 21 -35.32 16.63 -2.59
C THR A 21 -35.65 15.26 -3.18
N GLY A 22 -35.95 14.29 -2.33
CA GLY A 22 -36.10 12.89 -2.70
C GLY A 22 -34.79 12.20 -3.14
N PHE A 23 -33.63 12.85 -2.94
CA PHE A 23 -32.32 12.27 -3.18
C PHE A 23 -32.03 11.17 -2.14
N ARG A 24 -31.06 10.31 -2.44
CA ARG A 24 -30.64 9.22 -1.56
C ARG A 24 -29.29 9.55 -0.94
N MET A 25 -29.00 8.95 0.20
CA MET A 25 -27.69 9.03 0.83
C MET A 25 -26.63 8.46 -0.09
N SER A 26 -25.48 9.13 -0.19
CA SER A 26 -24.36 8.80 -1.08
C SER A 26 -24.69 8.84 -2.59
N GLU A 27 -25.83 9.42 -2.98
CA GLU A 27 -26.18 9.59 -4.39
C GLU A 27 -25.30 10.63 -5.06
N MET A 28 -24.78 10.30 -6.25
CA MET A 28 -24.05 11.23 -7.08
C MET A 28 -25.02 12.25 -7.68
N VAL A 29 -24.62 13.52 -7.68
CA VAL A 29 -25.40 14.63 -8.23
C VAL A 29 -24.55 15.51 -9.14
N TYR A 30 -25.21 16.19 -10.06
CA TYR A 30 -24.60 17.20 -10.93
C TYR A 30 -25.06 18.58 -10.49
N VAL A 31 -24.10 19.45 -10.14
CA VAL A 31 -24.35 20.72 -9.48
C VAL A 31 -24.15 21.89 -10.44
N GLY A 32 -25.15 22.74 -10.55
CA GLY A 32 -25.10 23.98 -11.33
C GLY A 32 -25.07 23.78 -12.84
N GLU A 33 -24.95 24.89 -13.57
CA GLU A 33 -24.91 24.91 -15.03
C GLU A 33 -23.70 24.14 -15.60
N GLN A 34 -22.59 24.13 -14.88
CA GLN A 34 -21.35 23.41 -15.25
C GLN A 34 -21.39 21.93 -14.93
N LYS A 35 -22.44 21.43 -14.28
CA LYS A 35 -22.64 20.02 -13.89
C LYS A 35 -21.48 19.46 -13.07
N LEU A 36 -21.01 20.22 -12.08
CA LEU A 36 -19.96 19.78 -11.18
C LEU A 36 -20.39 18.50 -10.43
N VAL A 37 -19.49 17.54 -10.32
CA VAL A 37 -19.79 16.27 -9.64
C VAL A 37 -19.86 16.49 -8.13
N GLY A 38 -20.91 15.99 -7.50
CA GLY A 38 -21.11 16.02 -6.05
C GLY A 38 -21.73 14.74 -5.52
N GLU A 39 -21.74 14.61 -4.21
CA GLU A 39 -22.30 13.47 -3.46
C GLU A 39 -23.18 13.97 -2.32
N VAL A 40 -24.32 13.34 -2.13
CA VAL A 40 -25.20 13.59 -0.98
C VAL A 40 -24.58 12.98 0.27
N ILE A 41 -24.21 13.83 1.24
CA ILE A 41 -23.50 13.40 2.46
C ILE A 41 -24.35 13.47 3.74
N ALA A 42 -25.47 14.21 3.71
CA ALA A 42 -26.43 14.24 4.80
C ALA A 42 -27.83 14.54 4.29
N LEU A 43 -28.81 13.92 4.92
CA LEU A 43 -30.24 14.10 4.65
C LEU A 43 -30.96 14.38 5.96
N ASP A 44 -31.41 15.61 6.13
CA ASP A 44 -32.27 16.01 7.22
C ASP A 44 -33.68 16.25 6.71
N LYS A 45 -34.63 16.43 7.63
CA LYS A 45 -36.06 16.60 7.30
C LYS A 45 -36.32 17.74 6.30
N ASP A 46 -35.59 18.83 6.45
CA ASP A 46 -35.79 20.07 5.67
C ASP A 46 -34.55 20.50 4.88
N MET A 47 -33.47 19.70 4.90
CA MET A 47 -32.20 20.04 4.27
C MET A 47 -31.48 18.80 3.72
N THR A 48 -31.00 18.92 2.50
CA THR A 48 -30.08 17.97 1.90
C THR A 48 -28.70 18.62 1.75
N THR A 49 -27.66 17.99 2.27
CA THR A 49 -26.28 18.47 2.18
C THR A 49 -25.51 17.68 1.14
N VAL A 50 -24.86 18.40 0.25
CA VAL A 50 -24.06 17.84 -0.86
C VAL A 50 -22.64 18.33 -0.76
N GLN A 51 -21.71 17.41 -0.89
CA GLN A 51 -20.27 17.65 -1.02
C GLN A 51 -19.92 17.68 -2.51
N VAL A 52 -19.24 18.74 -2.97
CA VAL A 52 -18.84 18.91 -4.37
C VAL A 52 -17.37 18.54 -4.52
N TYR A 53 -17.06 17.72 -5.51
CA TYR A 53 -15.69 17.21 -5.78
C TYR A 53 -14.82 18.17 -6.59
N GLU A 54 -15.39 19.28 -7.04
CA GLU A 54 -14.73 20.33 -7.78
C GLU A 54 -14.82 21.67 -7.05
N GLU A 55 -14.10 22.67 -7.54
CA GLU A 55 -14.15 24.01 -6.95
C GLU A 55 -15.52 24.66 -7.17
N THR A 56 -16.13 25.14 -6.09
CA THR A 56 -17.48 25.71 -6.09
C THR A 56 -17.51 27.21 -6.36
N THR A 57 -16.36 27.86 -6.57
CA THR A 57 -16.27 29.29 -6.86
C THR A 57 -17.09 29.64 -8.10
N GLY A 58 -18.03 30.57 -7.98
CA GLY A 58 -18.92 30.99 -9.07
C GLY A 58 -20.27 30.31 -9.12
N LEU A 59 -20.51 29.23 -8.35
CA LEU A 59 -21.88 28.72 -8.13
C LEU A 59 -22.73 29.75 -7.40
N ARG A 60 -24.03 29.73 -7.68
CA ARG A 60 -25.01 30.68 -7.11
C ARG A 60 -26.20 29.94 -6.49
N PRO A 61 -26.76 30.46 -5.40
CA PRO A 61 -28.06 30.01 -4.93
C PRO A 61 -29.10 30.12 -6.05
N GLY A 62 -29.95 29.11 -6.16
CA GLY A 62 -30.99 29.01 -7.19
C GLY A 62 -30.60 28.18 -8.42
N GLU A 63 -29.29 27.88 -8.62
CA GLU A 63 -28.88 26.94 -9.66
C GLU A 63 -29.39 25.52 -9.39
N GLU A 64 -29.56 24.75 -10.46
CA GLU A 64 -30.17 23.43 -10.41
C GLU A 64 -29.15 22.37 -9.99
N VAL A 65 -29.60 21.38 -9.21
CA VAL A 65 -28.85 20.17 -8.85
C VAL A 65 -29.65 18.97 -9.31
N ILE A 66 -29.03 18.10 -10.08
CA ILE A 66 -29.67 16.94 -10.73
C ILE A 66 -29.14 15.66 -10.14
N ALA A 67 -30.00 14.78 -9.65
CA ALA A 67 -29.60 13.45 -9.16
C ALA A 67 -29.26 12.52 -10.32
N SER A 68 -28.18 11.74 -10.17
CA SER A 68 -27.81 10.71 -11.17
C SER A 68 -28.61 9.42 -11.06
N GLY A 69 -29.21 9.16 -9.89
CA GLY A 69 -29.91 7.91 -9.58
C GLY A 69 -29.00 6.79 -9.05
N SER A 70 -27.69 7.01 -8.99
CA SER A 70 -26.67 6.04 -8.53
C SER A 70 -25.68 6.69 -7.57
N PRO A 71 -25.05 5.93 -6.67
CA PRO A 71 -23.97 6.44 -5.84
C PRO A 71 -22.72 6.78 -6.67
N VAL A 72 -21.79 7.53 -6.07
CA VAL A 72 -20.47 7.78 -6.67
C VAL A 72 -19.74 6.46 -6.88
N SER A 73 -19.43 6.17 -8.14
CA SER A 73 -18.91 4.88 -8.58
C SER A 73 -17.70 5.05 -9.48
N VAL A 74 -16.87 4.04 -9.53
CA VAL A 74 -15.77 3.92 -10.49
C VAL A 74 -16.17 3.04 -11.66
N THR A 75 -15.52 3.25 -12.79
CA THR A 75 -15.64 2.43 -14.00
C THR A 75 -14.56 1.36 -13.99
N LEU A 76 -14.96 0.11 -13.98
CA LEU A 76 -14.07 -1.04 -13.89
C LEU A 76 -14.04 -1.79 -15.22
N ALA A 77 -12.94 -1.68 -15.95
CA ALA A 77 -12.73 -2.29 -17.27
C ALA A 77 -11.23 -2.32 -17.62
N PRO A 78 -10.81 -2.95 -18.71
CA PRO A 78 -9.43 -2.84 -19.20
C PRO A 78 -9.06 -1.37 -19.50
N GLY A 79 -7.84 -0.97 -19.13
CA GLY A 79 -7.31 0.38 -19.29
C GLY A 79 -7.06 1.13 -17.97
N ILE A 80 -7.34 0.49 -16.82
CA ILE A 80 -7.04 1.05 -15.49
C ILE A 80 -5.54 1.06 -15.23
N LEU A 81 -4.84 -0.04 -15.56
CA LEU A 81 -3.38 -0.13 -15.40
C LEU A 81 -2.66 0.79 -16.37
N ASN A 82 -1.46 1.20 -15.98
CA ASN A 82 -0.64 2.15 -16.73
C ASN A 82 -1.32 3.51 -16.94
N ASN A 83 -2.20 3.90 -16.02
CA ASN A 83 -2.95 5.16 -16.06
C ASN A 83 -2.78 5.96 -14.78
N ILE A 84 -3.05 7.25 -14.87
CA ILE A 84 -2.94 8.21 -13.79
C ILE A 84 -4.26 8.94 -13.67
N PHE A 85 -4.95 8.72 -12.55
CA PHE A 85 -6.27 9.29 -12.26
C PHE A 85 -6.20 10.37 -11.19
N ASP A 86 -7.21 11.24 -11.19
CA ASP A 86 -7.51 12.08 -10.04
C ASP A 86 -8.31 11.30 -8.96
N GLY A 87 -8.75 11.99 -7.90
CA GLY A 87 -9.45 11.36 -6.79
C GLY A 87 -10.81 10.75 -7.11
N ILE A 88 -11.41 11.06 -8.26
CA ILE A 88 -12.72 10.53 -8.74
C ILE A 88 -12.60 9.79 -10.07
N GLU A 89 -11.44 9.20 -10.33
CA GLU A 89 -11.16 8.38 -11.52
C GLU A 89 -11.24 9.14 -12.86
N ARG A 90 -10.84 10.40 -12.92
CA ARG A 90 -10.66 11.09 -14.19
C ARG A 90 -9.19 11.00 -14.63
N PRO A 91 -8.89 10.55 -15.86
CA PRO A 91 -7.51 10.51 -16.36
C PRO A 91 -6.88 11.89 -16.43
N LEU A 92 -5.71 12.09 -15.82
CA LEU A 92 -5.07 13.40 -15.76
C LEU A 92 -4.58 13.88 -17.13
N GLU A 93 -4.16 12.98 -18.01
CA GLU A 93 -3.75 13.32 -19.39
C GLU A 93 -4.94 13.89 -20.18
N ASP A 94 -6.09 13.21 -20.15
CA ASP A 94 -7.29 13.65 -20.84
C ASP A 94 -7.84 14.97 -20.29
N ILE A 95 -7.73 15.17 -18.96
CA ILE A 95 -8.07 16.46 -18.34
C ILE A 95 -7.15 17.57 -18.85
N ALA A 96 -5.85 17.33 -18.93
CA ALA A 96 -4.88 18.31 -19.40
C ALA A 96 -5.12 18.69 -20.87
N GLU A 97 -5.40 17.71 -21.73
CA GLU A 97 -5.76 17.94 -23.14
C GLU A 97 -7.06 18.73 -23.27
N SER A 98 -8.10 18.34 -22.53
CA SER A 98 -9.41 19.01 -22.58
C SER A 98 -9.39 20.43 -22.00
N SER A 99 -8.54 20.66 -21.00
CA SER A 99 -8.39 21.99 -20.37
C SER A 99 -7.48 22.93 -21.14
N GLY A 100 -6.67 22.43 -22.07
CA GLY A 100 -5.74 23.22 -22.88
C GLY A 100 -4.62 23.90 -22.10
N GLY A 101 -4.29 23.42 -20.89
CA GLY A 101 -3.26 24.01 -20.03
C GLY A 101 -2.97 23.25 -18.74
N ALA A 102 -2.10 23.82 -17.92
CA ALA A 102 -1.65 23.21 -16.65
C ALA A 102 -2.69 23.24 -15.51
N PHE A 103 -3.83 23.89 -15.70
CA PHE A 103 -4.89 24.02 -14.69
C PHE A 103 -6.13 23.24 -15.10
N ILE A 104 -6.70 22.50 -14.16
CA ILE A 104 -7.96 21.78 -14.36
C ILE A 104 -9.10 22.79 -14.50
N THR A 105 -9.77 22.80 -15.66
CA THR A 105 -10.95 23.62 -15.88
C THR A 105 -12.16 22.94 -15.21
N ARG A 106 -13.00 23.73 -14.54
CA ARG A 106 -14.20 23.25 -13.87
C ARG A 106 -15.22 22.67 -14.86
N GLY A 107 -15.90 21.60 -14.44
CA GLY A 107 -16.93 20.95 -15.25
C GLY A 107 -16.39 20.20 -16.46
N VAL A 108 -15.07 19.93 -16.51
CA VAL A 108 -14.49 19.07 -17.53
C VAL A 108 -15.03 17.65 -17.34
N SER A 109 -15.78 17.20 -18.34
CA SER A 109 -16.27 15.83 -18.43
C SER A 109 -15.35 15.05 -19.36
N VAL A 110 -14.61 14.12 -18.79
CA VAL A 110 -13.78 13.13 -19.51
C VAL A 110 -14.26 11.74 -19.13
N ASP A 111 -14.18 10.81 -20.06
CA ASP A 111 -14.42 9.40 -19.75
C ASP A 111 -13.30 8.87 -18.86
N SER A 112 -13.65 8.05 -17.87
CA SER A 112 -12.65 7.44 -16.98
C SER A 112 -11.70 6.52 -17.71
N LEU A 113 -12.16 5.86 -18.76
CA LEU A 113 -11.37 4.93 -19.58
C LEU A 113 -11.63 5.21 -21.07
N ASP A 114 -10.64 4.89 -21.91
CA ASP A 114 -10.76 5.03 -23.37
C ASP A 114 -11.80 4.05 -23.93
N ARG A 115 -12.95 4.57 -24.35
CA ARG A 115 -14.07 3.82 -24.92
C ARG A 115 -13.87 3.44 -26.38
N THR A 116 -12.90 4.04 -27.05
CA THR A 116 -12.62 3.83 -28.48
C THR A 116 -11.57 2.75 -28.73
N LYS A 117 -10.72 2.49 -27.74
CA LYS A 117 -9.67 1.48 -27.82
C LYS A 117 -10.26 0.08 -27.94
N LYS A 118 -9.77 -0.66 -28.91
CA LYS A 118 -10.11 -2.06 -29.11
C LYS A 118 -9.11 -2.96 -28.38
N TRP A 119 -9.65 -3.93 -27.65
CA TRP A 119 -8.90 -4.89 -26.88
C TRP A 119 -9.02 -6.28 -27.51
N LYS A 120 -7.90 -6.95 -27.68
CA LYS A 120 -7.88 -8.36 -28.09
C LYS A 120 -8.51 -9.21 -27.00
N THR A 121 -9.65 -9.82 -27.31
CA THR A 121 -10.51 -10.48 -26.32
C THR A 121 -10.63 -11.96 -26.63
N HIS A 122 -10.36 -12.80 -25.63
CA HIS A 122 -10.60 -14.24 -25.67
C HIS A 122 -11.83 -14.57 -24.81
N ILE A 123 -12.85 -15.17 -25.42
CA ILE A 123 -14.09 -15.52 -24.73
C ILE A 123 -13.93 -16.89 -24.06
N THR A 124 -14.25 -16.96 -22.75
CA THR A 124 -14.06 -18.16 -21.93
C THR A 124 -15.33 -18.99 -21.73
N VAL A 125 -16.49 -18.45 -22.11
CA VAL A 125 -17.81 -19.06 -21.87
C VAL A 125 -18.49 -19.46 -23.18
N LYS A 126 -19.45 -20.38 -23.10
CA LYS A 126 -20.20 -20.91 -24.24
C LYS A 126 -21.69 -20.73 -24.05
N GLN A 127 -22.43 -20.75 -25.17
CA GLN A 127 -23.88 -20.78 -25.16
C GLN A 127 -24.40 -21.98 -24.32
N GLY A 128 -25.34 -21.72 -23.44
CA GLY A 128 -25.94 -22.72 -22.54
C GLY A 128 -25.26 -22.84 -21.18
N ASP A 129 -24.10 -22.23 -20.96
CA ASP A 129 -23.47 -22.19 -19.66
C ASP A 129 -24.31 -21.37 -18.68
N TYR A 130 -24.42 -21.83 -17.43
CA TYR A 130 -24.99 -21.04 -16.34
C TYR A 130 -23.87 -20.32 -15.60
N LEU A 131 -23.94 -18.99 -15.57
CA LEU A 131 -22.94 -18.13 -14.95
C LEU A 131 -23.44 -17.61 -13.61
N HIS A 132 -22.54 -17.64 -12.63
CA HIS A 132 -22.74 -17.01 -11.31
C HIS A 132 -22.02 -15.67 -11.24
N ALA A 133 -22.37 -14.89 -10.22
CA ALA A 133 -21.67 -13.65 -9.93
C ALA A 133 -20.14 -13.88 -9.79
N GLY A 134 -19.36 -13.05 -10.46
CA GLY A 134 -17.91 -13.12 -10.45
C GLY A 134 -17.28 -14.08 -11.49
N ASP A 135 -18.04 -14.95 -12.15
CA ASP A 135 -17.50 -15.85 -13.18
C ASP A 135 -16.82 -15.07 -14.30
N ILE A 136 -15.71 -15.62 -14.80
CA ILE A 136 -14.91 -14.98 -15.85
C ILE A 136 -15.55 -15.28 -17.20
N ILE A 137 -15.89 -14.23 -17.96
CA ILE A 137 -16.51 -14.32 -19.29
C ILE A 137 -15.52 -14.12 -20.43
N ALA A 138 -14.44 -13.39 -20.18
CA ALA A 138 -13.42 -13.10 -21.17
C ALA A 138 -12.08 -12.75 -20.51
N GLU A 139 -11.01 -12.94 -21.26
CA GLU A 139 -9.65 -12.55 -20.89
C GLU A 139 -9.10 -11.57 -21.93
N VAL A 140 -8.45 -10.51 -21.43
CA VAL A 140 -7.89 -9.43 -22.23
C VAL A 140 -6.46 -9.16 -21.76
N PRO A 141 -5.43 -9.21 -22.62
CA PRO A 141 -4.09 -8.76 -22.27
C PRO A 141 -4.09 -7.23 -22.12
N GLU A 142 -4.26 -6.76 -20.89
CA GLU A 142 -4.34 -5.33 -20.57
C GLU A 142 -2.98 -4.65 -20.71
N THR A 143 -1.95 -5.29 -20.16
CA THR A 143 -0.55 -4.88 -20.28
C THR A 143 0.33 -6.09 -20.57
N HIS A 144 1.64 -5.88 -20.72
CA HIS A 144 2.59 -6.99 -20.87
C HIS A 144 2.69 -7.90 -19.64
N ALA A 145 2.34 -7.36 -18.46
CA ALA A 145 2.46 -8.06 -17.19
C ALA A 145 1.14 -8.69 -16.73
N ILE A 146 -0.01 -8.13 -17.12
CA ILE A 146 -1.31 -8.44 -16.50
C ILE A 146 -2.35 -8.78 -17.57
N THR A 147 -3.01 -9.92 -17.38
CA THR A 147 -4.20 -10.31 -18.12
C THR A 147 -5.43 -9.89 -17.33
N HIS A 148 -6.23 -9.00 -17.92
CA HIS A 148 -7.49 -8.56 -17.36
C HIS A 148 -8.56 -9.64 -17.55
N LYS A 149 -9.24 -9.99 -16.46
CA LYS A 149 -10.33 -10.99 -16.47
C LYS A 149 -11.65 -10.24 -16.35
N CYS A 150 -12.43 -10.22 -17.44
CA CYS A 150 -13.76 -9.64 -17.43
C CYS A 150 -14.71 -10.59 -16.70
N MET A 151 -15.41 -10.07 -15.69
CA MET A 151 -16.23 -10.89 -14.79
C MET A 151 -17.70 -10.51 -14.87
N VAL A 152 -18.56 -11.48 -14.54
CA VAL A 152 -19.98 -11.22 -14.28
C VAL A 152 -20.10 -10.29 -13.08
N PRO A 153 -20.89 -9.19 -13.16
CA PRO A 153 -21.10 -8.31 -12.02
C PRO A 153 -21.63 -9.07 -10.78
N PRO A 154 -21.29 -8.62 -9.55
CA PRO A 154 -21.59 -9.36 -8.32
C PRO A 154 -23.07 -9.66 -8.05
N GLU A 155 -23.98 -8.92 -8.66
CA GLU A 155 -25.45 -9.08 -8.46
C GLU A 155 -26.15 -9.76 -9.65
N VAL A 156 -25.36 -10.36 -10.56
CA VAL A 156 -25.87 -10.92 -11.81
C VAL A 156 -25.57 -12.41 -11.87
N GLU A 157 -26.58 -13.18 -12.27
CA GLU A 157 -26.45 -14.60 -12.61
C GLU A 157 -27.44 -14.95 -13.74
N GLY A 158 -27.14 -15.98 -14.51
CA GLY A 158 -28.05 -16.42 -15.56
C GLY A 158 -27.43 -17.37 -16.58
N THR A 159 -28.24 -17.79 -17.55
CA THR A 159 -27.81 -18.72 -18.62
C THR A 159 -27.35 -17.94 -19.83
N VAL A 160 -26.24 -18.33 -20.43
CA VAL A 160 -25.69 -17.71 -21.64
C VAL A 160 -26.57 -18.04 -22.83
N LEU A 161 -27.20 -17.02 -23.42
CA LEU A 161 -27.99 -17.12 -24.65
C LEU A 161 -27.10 -17.03 -25.89
N VAL A 162 -26.20 -16.05 -25.92
CA VAL A 162 -25.31 -15.75 -27.05
C VAL A 162 -23.98 -15.24 -26.54
N THR A 163 -22.89 -15.67 -27.20
CA THR A 163 -21.55 -15.11 -27.04
C THR A 163 -21.01 -14.62 -28.37
N VAL A 164 -20.14 -13.63 -28.35
CA VAL A 164 -19.35 -13.25 -29.53
C VAL A 164 -18.16 -14.20 -29.70
N ALA A 165 -17.55 -14.21 -30.88
CA ALA A 165 -16.31 -14.96 -31.15
C ALA A 165 -15.11 -14.18 -30.59
N ASP A 166 -13.97 -14.84 -30.43
CA ASP A 166 -12.70 -14.18 -30.13
C ASP A 166 -12.41 -13.10 -31.19
N GLY A 167 -11.99 -11.94 -30.74
CA GLY A 167 -11.77 -10.78 -31.61
C GLY A 167 -11.32 -9.54 -30.87
N GLU A 168 -11.44 -8.41 -31.53
CA GLU A 168 -11.10 -7.11 -30.97
C GLU A 168 -12.38 -6.31 -30.69
N TYR A 169 -12.60 -5.95 -29.44
CA TYR A 169 -13.78 -5.26 -28.96
C TYR A 169 -13.42 -4.06 -28.10
N THR A 170 -14.28 -3.04 -28.11
CA THR A 170 -14.22 -1.94 -27.13
C THR A 170 -14.80 -2.38 -25.79
N ILE A 171 -14.57 -1.58 -24.75
CA ILE A 171 -15.04 -1.93 -23.40
C ILE A 171 -16.58 -1.91 -23.26
N ASP A 172 -17.28 -1.22 -24.14
CA ASP A 172 -18.74 -1.07 -24.11
C ASP A 172 -19.48 -2.02 -25.09
N GLU A 173 -18.77 -2.72 -25.95
CA GLU A 173 -19.41 -3.69 -26.87
C GLU A 173 -19.90 -4.92 -26.08
N PRO A 174 -21.15 -5.38 -26.32
CA PRO A 174 -21.68 -6.57 -25.67
C PRO A 174 -20.87 -7.81 -26.06
N LEU A 175 -20.38 -8.57 -25.06
CA LEU A 175 -19.65 -9.82 -25.26
C LEU A 175 -20.54 -11.04 -25.06
N VAL A 176 -21.43 -10.98 -24.06
CA VAL A 176 -22.29 -12.09 -23.68
C VAL A 176 -23.69 -11.56 -23.39
N ARG A 177 -24.70 -12.29 -23.81
CA ARG A 177 -26.09 -12.04 -23.45
C ARG A 177 -26.59 -13.17 -22.56
N LEU A 178 -27.11 -12.82 -21.38
CA LEU A 178 -27.66 -13.76 -20.40
C LEU A 178 -29.16 -13.70 -20.35
N GLU A 179 -29.81 -14.82 -20.09
CA GLU A 179 -31.15 -14.90 -19.55
C GLU A 179 -31.08 -14.99 -18.02
N LEU A 180 -31.62 -13.97 -17.37
CA LEU A 180 -31.67 -13.91 -15.90
C LEU A 180 -32.77 -14.84 -15.36
N PRO A 181 -32.72 -15.24 -14.06
CA PRO A 181 -33.74 -16.09 -13.45
C PRO A 181 -35.17 -15.56 -13.54
N ASN A 182 -35.33 -14.25 -13.70
CA ASN A 182 -36.64 -13.59 -13.90
C ASN A 182 -37.12 -13.57 -15.36
N GLY A 183 -36.39 -14.21 -16.29
CA GLY A 183 -36.69 -14.27 -17.70
C GLY A 183 -36.32 -12.99 -18.50
N GLN A 184 -35.67 -12.03 -17.89
CA GLN A 184 -35.16 -10.84 -18.59
C GLN A 184 -33.78 -11.15 -19.22
N GLU A 185 -33.53 -10.52 -20.36
CA GLU A 185 -32.20 -10.58 -20.98
C GLU A 185 -31.31 -9.46 -20.46
N LYS A 186 -30.02 -9.75 -20.25
CA LYS A 186 -29.00 -8.78 -19.89
C LYS A 186 -27.76 -8.96 -20.72
N GLU A 187 -27.27 -7.88 -21.30
CA GLU A 187 -25.99 -7.83 -22.00
C GLU A 187 -24.86 -7.55 -21.01
N LEU A 188 -23.78 -8.30 -21.13
CA LEU A 188 -22.55 -8.09 -20.39
C LEU A 188 -21.47 -7.58 -21.33
N THR A 189 -20.80 -6.53 -20.89
CA THR A 189 -19.64 -5.91 -21.54
C THR A 189 -18.39 -6.11 -20.69
N MET A 190 -17.26 -5.55 -21.09
CA MET A 190 -16.07 -5.52 -20.22
C MET A 190 -16.22 -4.58 -19.04
N THR A 191 -17.20 -3.66 -19.07
CA THR A 191 -17.35 -2.57 -18.11
C THR A 191 -18.29 -2.95 -16.97
N GLN A 192 -17.86 -2.63 -15.74
CA GLN A 192 -18.69 -2.64 -14.54
C GLN A 192 -18.60 -1.26 -13.87
N HIS A 193 -19.65 -0.89 -13.13
CA HIS A 193 -19.65 0.27 -12.25
C HIS A 193 -19.81 -0.20 -10.82
N TRP A 194 -18.96 0.30 -9.91
CA TRP A 194 -19.04 -0.07 -8.50
C TRP A 194 -18.92 1.15 -7.58
N PRO A 195 -19.80 1.26 -6.56
CA PRO A 195 -19.73 2.34 -5.58
C PRO A 195 -18.42 2.32 -4.78
N ILE A 196 -17.72 3.44 -4.73
CA ILE A 196 -16.41 3.52 -4.08
C ILE A 196 -16.44 3.24 -2.56
N ARG A 197 -17.55 3.57 -1.90
CA ARG A 197 -17.70 3.41 -0.46
C ARG A 197 -18.17 2.01 -0.03
N THR A 198 -18.54 1.16 -0.99
CA THR A 198 -19.02 -0.19 -0.72
C THR A 198 -17.93 -1.22 -1.04
N PRO A 199 -17.51 -2.03 -0.06
CA PRO A 199 -16.58 -3.13 -0.33
C PRO A 199 -17.15 -4.11 -1.37
N ARG A 200 -16.28 -4.65 -2.23
CA ARG A 200 -16.70 -5.67 -3.19
C ARG A 200 -16.90 -7.02 -2.48
N PRO A 201 -17.98 -7.75 -2.79
CA PRO A 201 -18.30 -8.99 -2.10
C PRO A 201 -17.31 -10.12 -2.43
N THR A 202 -17.10 -10.97 -1.45
CA THR A 202 -16.30 -12.21 -1.56
C THR A 202 -17.01 -13.33 -0.82
N HIS A 203 -16.61 -14.60 -1.06
CA HIS A 203 -17.17 -15.71 -0.32
C HIS A 203 -16.73 -15.68 1.15
N HIS A 204 -15.43 -15.61 1.40
CA HIS A 204 -14.89 -15.52 2.76
C HIS A 204 -13.47 -14.96 2.78
N ARG A 205 -13.03 -14.55 3.97
CA ARG A 205 -11.68 -14.10 4.25
C ARG A 205 -10.85 -15.24 4.81
N PHE A 206 -9.64 -15.41 4.29
CA PHE A 206 -8.65 -16.32 4.87
C PHE A 206 -7.82 -15.64 5.96
N PRO A 207 -7.28 -16.42 6.92
CA PRO A 207 -6.21 -15.95 7.78
C PRO A 207 -4.99 -15.56 6.94
N ALA A 208 -4.30 -14.52 7.35
CA ALA A 208 -3.05 -14.09 6.73
C ALA A 208 -1.93 -15.10 7.07
N SER A 209 -1.52 -15.92 6.10
CA SER A 209 -0.57 -17.02 6.31
C SER A 209 0.63 -17.01 5.37
N VAL A 210 0.66 -16.09 4.40
CA VAL A 210 1.74 -15.93 3.42
C VAL A 210 2.33 -14.53 3.53
N PRO A 211 3.64 -14.37 3.69
CA PRO A 211 4.25 -13.06 3.76
C PRO A 211 4.23 -12.35 2.40
N LEU A 212 4.09 -11.04 2.42
CA LEU A 212 4.44 -10.19 1.30
C LEU A 212 5.95 -9.95 1.38
N VAL A 213 6.72 -10.64 0.56
CA VAL A 213 8.18 -10.50 0.54
C VAL A 213 8.54 -9.21 -0.18
N THR A 214 9.29 -8.34 0.48
CA THR A 214 9.64 -6.99 0.00
C THR A 214 11.08 -6.86 -0.46
N GLY A 215 11.93 -7.83 -0.15
CA GLY A 215 13.38 -7.74 -0.35
C GLY A 215 14.09 -6.81 0.63
N GLN A 216 13.36 -6.18 1.54
CA GLN A 216 13.91 -5.33 2.60
C GLN A 216 14.10 -6.15 3.88
N ARG A 217 15.35 -6.35 4.31
CA ARG A 217 15.69 -7.23 5.45
C ARG A 217 14.95 -6.87 6.73
N ILE A 218 14.88 -5.59 7.06
CA ILE A 218 14.20 -5.16 8.29
C ILE A 218 12.70 -5.45 8.25
N ILE A 219 12.08 -5.41 7.08
CA ILE A 219 10.67 -5.74 6.90
C ILE A 219 10.50 -7.25 6.91
N ASP A 220 11.10 -7.94 5.96
CA ASP A 220 10.86 -9.37 5.74
C ASP A 220 11.23 -10.25 6.94
N THR A 221 12.25 -9.83 7.70
CA THR A 221 12.76 -10.61 8.84
C THR A 221 12.26 -10.09 10.17
N MET A 222 12.42 -8.80 10.44
CA MET A 222 12.12 -8.25 11.77
C MET A 222 10.64 -7.93 11.97
N PHE A 223 10.01 -7.30 10.96
CA PHE A 223 8.63 -6.80 11.05
C PHE A 223 7.83 -7.18 9.80
N PRO A 224 7.62 -8.48 9.54
CA PRO A 224 6.98 -8.94 8.32
C PRO A 224 5.52 -8.51 8.22
N ILE A 225 5.08 -8.27 6.98
CA ILE A 225 3.70 -8.08 6.62
C ILE A 225 3.21 -9.30 5.84
N ALA A 226 1.97 -9.70 6.06
CA ALA A 226 1.34 -10.76 5.29
C ALA A 226 0.66 -10.21 4.04
N LYS A 227 0.52 -11.01 2.99
CA LYS A 227 -0.38 -10.73 1.88
C LYS A 227 -1.81 -10.60 2.42
N GLY A 228 -2.48 -9.51 2.06
CA GLY A 228 -3.76 -9.15 2.65
C GLY A 228 -3.66 -8.50 4.03
N GLY A 229 -2.46 -8.13 4.47
CA GLY A 229 -2.21 -7.47 5.74
C GLY A 229 -2.32 -5.95 5.69
N THR A 230 -2.12 -5.34 6.85
CA THR A 230 -2.14 -3.89 7.04
C THR A 230 -0.86 -3.41 7.70
N ALA A 231 -0.26 -2.37 7.17
CA ALA A 231 0.92 -1.73 7.73
C ALA A 231 0.80 -0.22 7.71
N ALA A 232 1.45 0.43 8.66
CA ALA A 232 1.64 1.87 8.66
C ALA A 232 3.13 2.21 8.65
N ILE A 233 3.48 3.27 7.91
CA ILE A 233 4.82 3.87 7.88
C ILE A 233 4.72 5.29 8.43
N PRO A 234 4.73 5.48 9.75
CA PRO A 234 4.75 6.81 10.32
C PRO A 234 6.16 7.38 10.35
N GLY A 235 6.28 8.63 9.99
CA GLY A 235 7.56 9.32 10.03
C GLY A 235 7.43 10.81 9.72
N GLY A 236 8.28 11.62 10.34
CA GLY A 236 8.37 13.04 10.05
C GLY A 236 8.88 13.32 8.63
N PHE A 237 8.91 14.60 8.26
CA PHE A 237 9.48 15.02 6.98
C PHE A 237 10.96 14.62 6.86
N GLY A 238 11.35 14.13 5.69
CA GLY A 238 12.74 13.75 5.39
C GLY A 238 13.21 12.42 5.99
N THR A 239 12.32 11.61 6.57
CA THR A 239 12.68 10.29 7.13
C THR A 239 12.66 9.16 6.10
N GLY A 240 12.27 9.44 4.85
CA GLY A 240 12.28 8.46 3.76
C GLY A 240 11.01 7.63 3.63
N LYS A 241 9.83 8.15 4.05
CA LYS A 241 8.52 7.46 3.87
C LYS A 241 8.28 7.07 2.41
N THR A 242 8.27 8.04 1.54
CA THR A 242 8.02 7.86 0.11
C THR A 242 9.02 6.90 -0.52
N MET A 243 10.32 7.06 -0.21
CA MET A 243 11.36 6.17 -0.71
C MET A 243 11.17 4.72 -0.23
N THR A 244 10.74 4.53 1.01
CA THR A 244 10.44 3.18 1.54
C THR A 244 9.26 2.56 0.79
N GLN A 245 8.21 3.32 0.53
CA GLN A 245 7.07 2.85 -0.26
C GLN A 245 7.46 2.54 -1.71
N HIS A 246 8.30 3.36 -2.34
CA HIS A 246 8.82 3.09 -3.70
C HIS A 246 9.65 1.80 -3.76
N GLN A 247 10.51 1.56 -2.79
CA GLN A 247 11.27 0.31 -2.71
C GLN A 247 10.35 -0.90 -2.55
N ILE A 248 9.33 -0.79 -1.70
CA ILE A 248 8.33 -1.87 -1.55
C ILE A 248 7.56 -2.06 -2.85
N ALA A 249 7.08 -1.00 -3.48
CA ALA A 249 6.35 -1.08 -4.75
C ALA A 249 7.16 -1.74 -5.86
N LYS A 250 8.45 -1.43 -5.96
CA LYS A 250 9.35 -1.99 -6.97
C LYS A 250 9.64 -3.48 -6.76
N TRP A 251 9.90 -3.89 -5.52
CA TRP A 251 10.48 -5.20 -5.22
C TRP A 251 9.51 -6.18 -4.57
N ALA A 252 8.38 -5.71 -4.04
CA ALA A 252 7.42 -6.57 -3.36
C ALA A 252 6.84 -7.64 -4.29
N ASP A 253 6.58 -8.80 -3.71
CA ASP A 253 5.92 -9.92 -4.36
C ASP A 253 4.40 -9.69 -4.47
N ALA A 254 4.02 -8.56 -5.03
CA ALA A 254 2.65 -8.21 -5.40
C ALA A 254 2.53 -8.18 -6.92
N ASP A 255 1.36 -8.60 -7.44
CA ASP A 255 1.12 -8.60 -8.89
C ASP A 255 0.83 -7.20 -9.39
N ILE A 256 0.07 -6.43 -8.62
CA ILE A 256 -0.42 -5.10 -8.98
C ILE A 256 -0.18 -4.13 -7.83
N ILE A 257 0.22 -2.91 -8.18
CA ILE A 257 0.41 -1.79 -7.25
C ILE A 257 -0.61 -0.70 -7.55
N ILE A 258 -1.32 -0.28 -6.53
CA ILE A 258 -2.16 0.93 -6.56
C ILE A 258 -1.49 1.97 -5.65
N TYR A 259 -0.96 3.02 -6.24
CA TYR A 259 -0.34 4.11 -5.50
C TYR A 259 -1.30 5.29 -5.40
N ILE A 260 -1.60 5.71 -4.18
CA ILE A 260 -2.52 6.81 -3.89
C ILE A 260 -1.74 7.97 -3.28
N GLY A 261 -1.50 9.00 -4.06
CA GLY A 261 -0.97 10.27 -3.59
C GLY A 261 -2.11 11.15 -3.09
N CYS A 262 -2.35 11.13 -1.78
CA CYS A 262 -3.45 11.84 -1.14
C CYS A 262 -2.95 13.11 -0.46
N GLY A 263 -3.20 14.26 -1.07
CA GLY A 263 -2.88 15.57 -0.50
C GLY A 263 -1.40 15.93 -0.47
N GLU A 264 -0.56 15.20 -1.20
CA GLU A 264 0.86 15.51 -1.32
C GLU A 264 1.10 16.74 -2.20
N ARG A 265 2.30 17.31 -2.12
CA ARG A 265 2.65 18.47 -2.93
C ARG A 265 2.77 18.11 -4.40
N GLY A 266 2.40 19.03 -5.29
CA GLY A 266 2.45 18.78 -6.73
C GLY A 266 3.84 18.37 -7.23
N ASN A 267 4.91 18.98 -6.73
CA ASN A 267 6.28 18.64 -7.10
C ASN A 267 6.70 17.24 -6.60
N GLU A 268 6.25 16.80 -5.43
CA GLU A 268 6.48 15.45 -4.92
C GLU A 268 5.74 14.41 -5.77
N MET A 269 4.50 14.70 -6.15
CA MET A 269 3.74 13.84 -7.05
C MET A 269 4.36 13.75 -8.45
N THR A 270 4.86 14.86 -9.01
CA THR A 270 5.57 14.83 -10.30
C THR A 270 6.79 13.93 -10.22
N GLN A 271 7.56 14.01 -9.13
CA GLN A 271 8.72 13.15 -8.93
C GLN A 271 8.30 11.67 -8.84
N VAL A 272 7.22 11.36 -8.11
CA VAL A 272 6.68 9.98 -8.06
C VAL A 272 6.30 9.47 -9.44
N LEU A 273 5.61 10.30 -10.24
CA LEU A 273 5.20 9.97 -11.60
C LEU A 273 6.41 9.68 -12.51
N GLU A 274 7.42 10.55 -12.48
CA GLU A 274 8.66 10.39 -13.24
C GLU A 274 9.39 9.11 -12.82
N GLU A 275 9.58 8.88 -11.51
CA GLU A 275 10.25 7.69 -11.00
C GLU A 275 9.53 6.40 -11.38
N PHE A 276 8.19 6.34 -11.24
CA PHE A 276 7.43 5.15 -11.62
C PHE A 276 7.43 4.89 -13.13
N SER A 277 7.45 5.94 -13.94
CA SER A 277 7.54 5.82 -15.41
C SER A 277 8.91 5.32 -15.88
N GLU A 278 9.98 5.67 -15.16
CA GLU A 278 11.35 5.26 -15.48
C GLU A 278 11.72 3.90 -14.87
N LEU A 279 11.08 3.52 -13.76
CA LEU A 279 11.36 2.25 -13.09
C LEU A 279 10.97 1.05 -13.96
N THR A 280 11.88 0.08 -13.98
CA THR A 280 11.66 -1.21 -14.63
C THR A 280 11.28 -2.26 -13.59
N ASP A 281 10.23 -3.03 -13.86
CA ASP A 281 9.87 -4.18 -13.03
C ASP A 281 10.97 -5.24 -13.13
N PRO A 282 11.65 -5.58 -12.03
CA PRO A 282 12.76 -6.52 -12.04
C PRO A 282 12.35 -7.94 -12.42
N ARG A 283 11.07 -8.29 -12.34
CA ARG A 283 10.55 -9.62 -12.69
C ARG A 283 10.35 -9.80 -14.18
N THR A 284 9.91 -8.76 -14.86
CA THR A 284 9.51 -8.81 -16.28
C THR A 284 10.46 -8.08 -17.22
N GLY A 285 11.30 -7.18 -16.69
CA GLY A 285 12.13 -6.28 -17.47
C GLY A 285 11.35 -5.20 -18.25
N LYS A 286 10.05 -5.04 -17.94
CA LYS A 286 9.13 -4.08 -18.54
C LYS A 286 8.91 -2.89 -17.61
N PRO A 287 8.33 -1.77 -18.05
CA PRO A 287 8.01 -0.65 -17.18
C PRO A 287 7.17 -1.08 -15.97
N LEU A 288 7.50 -0.54 -14.79
CA LEU A 288 6.74 -0.81 -13.56
C LEU A 288 5.29 -0.34 -13.69
N MET A 289 5.03 0.70 -14.47
CA MET A 289 3.69 1.21 -14.76
C MET A 289 2.77 0.16 -15.42
N ASP A 290 3.30 -0.85 -16.12
CA ASP A 290 2.48 -1.92 -16.71
C ASP A 290 1.68 -2.74 -15.68
N ARG A 291 2.08 -2.69 -14.40
CA ARG A 291 1.36 -3.31 -13.28
C ARG A 291 0.95 -2.31 -12.20
N THR A 292 0.95 -1.03 -12.53
CA THR A 292 0.69 0.05 -11.56
C THR A 292 -0.42 0.96 -12.05
N THR A 293 -1.24 1.43 -11.11
CA THR A 293 -2.16 2.55 -11.29
C THR A 293 -1.83 3.62 -10.27
N LEU A 294 -1.76 4.88 -10.71
CA LEU A 294 -1.51 6.02 -9.85
C LEU A 294 -2.80 6.83 -9.68
N ILE A 295 -3.12 7.20 -8.44
CA ILE A 295 -4.16 8.14 -8.12
C ILE A 295 -3.49 9.36 -7.51
N ALA A 296 -3.55 10.49 -8.22
CA ALA A 296 -2.89 11.71 -7.80
C ALA A 296 -3.93 12.78 -7.45
N ASN A 297 -4.09 13.02 -6.15
CA ASN A 297 -4.83 14.16 -5.63
C ASN A 297 -3.88 15.05 -4.83
N THR A 298 -3.41 16.13 -5.43
CA THR A 298 -2.45 17.04 -4.80
C THR A 298 -3.11 17.97 -3.79
N SER A 299 -2.30 18.62 -2.95
CA SER A 299 -2.78 19.49 -1.86
C SER A 299 -3.57 20.72 -2.32
N ASN A 300 -3.42 21.13 -3.58
CA ASN A 300 -4.16 22.24 -4.19
C ASN A 300 -5.43 21.80 -4.94
N MET A 301 -5.68 20.51 -5.04
CA MET A 301 -6.94 19.98 -5.59
C MET A 301 -8.07 20.02 -4.54
N PRO A 302 -9.35 19.92 -4.96
CA PRO A 302 -10.49 20.00 -4.06
C PRO A 302 -10.43 18.97 -2.92
N VAL A 303 -10.81 19.43 -1.72
CA VAL A 303 -10.79 18.62 -0.49
C VAL A 303 -11.65 17.37 -0.58
N ALA A 304 -12.84 17.51 -1.18
CA ALA A 304 -13.76 16.39 -1.33
C ALA A 304 -13.19 15.27 -2.22
N ALA A 305 -12.53 15.63 -3.31
CA ALA A 305 -11.85 14.67 -4.19
C ALA A 305 -10.67 13.99 -3.46
N ARG A 306 -9.98 14.71 -2.57
CA ARG A 306 -8.94 14.14 -1.70
C ARG A 306 -9.50 13.08 -0.77
N GLU A 307 -10.66 13.35 -0.16
CA GLU A 307 -11.35 12.37 0.70
C GLU A 307 -11.77 11.13 -0.10
N ALA A 308 -12.26 11.29 -1.31
CA ALA A 308 -12.69 10.20 -2.17
C ALA A 308 -11.54 9.34 -2.73
N SER A 309 -10.35 9.91 -2.92
CA SER A 309 -9.21 9.26 -3.58
C SER A 309 -8.82 7.91 -2.95
N ILE A 310 -8.90 7.82 -1.63
CA ILE A 310 -8.63 6.59 -0.87
C ILE A 310 -9.61 5.48 -1.26
N TYR A 311 -10.89 5.79 -1.34
CA TYR A 311 -11.93 4.81 -1.69
C TYR A 311 -11.88 4.41 -3.16
N THR A 312 -11.53 5.33 -4.04
CA THR A 312 -11.28 5.04 -5.46
C THR A 312 -10.17 4.00 -5.59
N GLY A 313 -9.02 4.22 -4.95
CA GLY A 313 -7.91 3.26 -4.96
C GLY A 313 -8.26 1.91 -4.37
N LEU A 314 -9.00 1.89 -3.27
CA LEU A 314 -9.48 0.65 -2.65
C LEU A 314 -10.36 -0.16 -3.61
N THR A 315 -11.29 0.49 -4.29
CA THR A 315 -12.22 -0.18 -5.20
C THR A 315 -11.50 -0.75 -6.42
N LEU A 316 -10.54 -0.02 -6.99
CA LEU A 316 -9.70 -0.53 -8.07
C LEU A 316 -8.88 -1.74 -7.61
N ALA A 317 -8.31 -1.68 -6.41
CA ALA A 317 -7.54 -2.80 -5.85
C ALA A 317 -8.41 -4.04 -5.62
N GLU A 318 -9.60 -3.88 -5.07
CA GLU A 318 -10.55 -4.99 -4.86
C GLU A 318 -11.01 -5.62 -6.18
N TYR A 319 -11.16 -4.82 -7.23
CA TYR A 319 -11.51 -5.33 -8.55
C TYR A 319 -10.44 -6.27 -9.13
N TYR A 320 -9.16 -5.90 -9.04
CA TYR A 320 -8.06 -6.79 -9.44
C TYR A 320 -7.88 -7.97 -8.49
N ARG A 321 -8.13 -7.81 -7.21
CA ARG A 321 -8.18 -8.92 -6.25
C ARG A 321 -9.21 -9.98 -6.69
N ASP A 322 -10.38 -9.55 -7.14
CA ASP A 322 -11.46 -10.44 -7.60
C ASP A 322 -11.06 -11.27 -8.83
N MET A 323 -10.06 -10.82 -9.59
CA MET A 323 -9.45 -11.59 -10.68
C MET A 323 -8.45 -12.66 -10.19
N GLY A 324 -8.14 -12.70 -8.90
CA GLY A 324 -7.16 -13.62 -8.31
C GLY A 324 -5.75 -13.06 -8.19
N TYR A 325 -5.56 -11.74 -8.30
CA TYR A 325 -4.27 -11.08 -8.14
C TYR A 325 -4.00 -10.66 -6.70
N ASP A 326 -2.72 -10.61 -6.33
CA ASP A 326 -2.23 -10.01 -5.10
C ASP A 326 -1.95 -8.53 -5.37
N VAL A 327 -2.76 -7.66 -4.76
CA VAL A 327 -2.66 -6.21 -4.93
C VAL A 327 -2.09 -5.56 -3.68
N ALA A 328 -1.15 -4.65 -3.84
CA ALA A 328 -0.65 -3.81 -2.76
C ALA A 328 -1.05 -2.36 -2.98
N ILE A 329 -1.63 -1.74 -1.96
CA ILE A 329 -1.97 -0.32 -1.94
C ILE A 329 -0.90 0.43 -1.15
N MET A 330 -0.33 1.45 -1.77
CA MET A 330 0.54 2.43 -1.13
C MET A 330 -0.23 3.75 -1.02
N ALA A 331 -0.62 4.14 0.20
CA ALA A 331 -1.31 5.41 0.45
C ALA A 331 -0.35 6.43 1.07
N ASP A 332 -0.06 7.51 0.36
CA ASP A 332 0.79 8.61 0.81
C ASP A 332 0.04 9.95 0.71
N SER A 333 -0.45 10.52 1.78
CA SER A 333 -0.45 9.99 3.13
C SER A 333 -1.87 9.98 3.73
N THR A 334 -2.12 9.05 4.64
CA THR A 334 -3.40 8.98 5.36
C THR A 334 -3.61 10.17 6.30
N SER A 335 -2.54 10.85 6.73
CA SER A 335 -2.63 12.11 7.48
C SER A 335 -3.30 13.22 6.68
N ARG A 336 -3.00 13.33 5.39
CA ARG A 336 -3.63 14.33 4.51
C ARG A 336 -5.10 14.00 4.24
N TRP A 337 -5.42 12.71 4.18
CA TRP A 337 -6.81 12.28 4.13
C TRP A 337 -7.57 12.64 5.42
N ALA A 338 -6.97 12.44 6.59
CA ALA A 338 -7.56 12.85 7.87
C ALA A 338 -7.73 14.38 7.96
N GLU A 339 -6.79 15.16 7.44
CA GLU A 339 -6.93 16.62 7.32
C GLU A 339 -8.13 17.00 6.42
N ALA A 340 -8.36 16.28 5.33
CA ALA A 340 -9.54 16.48 4.48
C ALA A 340 -10.83 16.21 5.25
N LEU A 341 -10.89 15.13 6.03
CA LEU A 341 -12.03 14.85 6.92
C LEU A 341 -12.25 15.97 7.95
N ARG A 342 -11.18 16.50 8.54
CA ARG A 342 -11.24 17.61 9.48
C ARG A 342 -11.78 18.89 8.83
N GLU A 343 -11.32 19.22 7.63
CA GLU A 343 -11.81 20.39 6.91
C GLU A 343 -13.29 20.26 6.55
N LEU A 344 -13.72 19.10 6.05
CA LEU A 344 -15.13 18.84 5.71
C LEU A 344 -16.02 18.90 6.94
N SER A 345 -15.63 18.26 8.06
CA SER A 345 -16.40 18.30 9.30
C SER A 345 -16.51 19.72 9.88
N GLY A 346 -15.46 20.54 9.74
CA GLY A 346 -15.50 21.95 10.10
C GLY A 346 -16.47 22.77 9.25
N ARG A 347 -16.58 22.48 7.95
CA ARG A 347 -17.58 23.12 7.05
C ARG A 347 -19.00 22.69 7.35
N LEU A 348 -19.18 21.47 7.86
CA LEU A 348 -20.48 20.95 8.31
C LEU A 348 -20.85 21.40 9.71
N GLU A 349 -20.00 22.18 10.39
CA GLU A 349 -20.20 22.65 11.76
C GLU A 349 -20.38 21.48 12.77
N GLU A 350 -19.77 20.32 12.47
CA GLU A 350 -19.79 19.17 13.37
C GLU A 350 -18.94 19.45 14.62
N MET A 351 -19.34 18.88 15.75
CA MET A 351 -18.57 19.05 17.00
C MET A 351 -17.19 18.38 16.85
N PRO A 352 -16.10 19.13 16.98
CA PRO A 352 -14.74 18.57 16.89
C PRO A 352 -14.41 17.71 18.11
N ALA A 353 -13.65 16.64 17.87
CA ALA A 353 -13.00 15.85 18.91
C ALA A 353 -11.55 16.32 19.11
N GLU A 354 -10.65 15.40 19.47
CA GLU A 354 -9.24 15.67 19.75
C GLU A 354 -8.54 16.35 18.55
N GLU A 355 -7.81 17.42 18.82
CA GLU A 355 -7.09 18.25 17.83
C GLU A 355 -7.95 18.74 16.63
N GLY A 356 -9.24 18.87 16.83
CA GLY A 356 -10.17 19.35 15.80
C GLY A 356 -10.56 18.30 14.76
N PHE A 357 -10.15 17.06 14.90
CA PHE A 357 -10.60 15.96 14.04
C PHE A 357 -12.05 15.57 14.36
N PRO A 358 -12.80 15.03 13.38
CA PRO A 358 -14.14 14.53 13.63
C PRO A 358 -14.12 13.32 14.58
N ALA A 359 -15.17 13.17 15.38
CA ALA A 359 -15.31 12.05 16.33
C ALA A 359 -15.29 10.67 15.61
N TYR A 360 -15.64 10.63 14.34
CA TYR A 360 -15.65 9.41 13.52
C TYR A 360 -14.31 9.11 12.82
N LEU A 361 -13.22 9.82 13.12
CA LEU A 361 -11.90 9.56 12.51
C LEU A 361 -11.48 8.09 12.68
N ALA A 362 -11.61 7.56 13.90
CA ALA A 362 -11.26 6.17 14.19
C ALA A 362 -12.06 5.17 13.34
N SER A 363 -13.37 5.35 13.23
CA SER A 363 -14.23 4.46 12.44
C SER A 363 -13.94 4.55 10.93
N ARG A 364 -13.57 5.72 10.43
CA ARG A 364 -13.15 5.88 9.02
C ARG A 364 -11.83 5.19 8.73
N LEU A 365 -10.84 5.32 9.61
CA LEU A 365 -9.56 4.60 9.50
C LEU A 365 -9.76 3.09 9.59
N SER A 366 -10.61 2.61 10.53
CA SER A 366 -10.97 1.19 10.63
C SER A 366 -11.57 0.68 9.32
N ALA A 367 -12.59 1.37 8.80
CA ALA A 367 -13.25 0.98 7.54
C ALA A 367 -12.27 0.93 6.35
N PHE A 368 -11.29 1.83 6.30
CA PHE A 368 -10.23 1.80 5.29
C PHE A 368 -9.36 0.55 5.40
N TYR A 369 -8.79 0.29 6.57
CA TYR A 369 -7.89 -0.85 6.75
C TYR A 369 -8.60 -2.21 6.75
N GLU A 370 -9.88 -2.27 7.13
CA GLU A 370 -10.67 -3.51 7.09
C GLU A 370 -10.94 -4.03 5.67
N ARG A 371 -10.80 -3.19 4.65
CA ARG A 371 -10.91 -3.62 3.24
C ARG A 371 -9.70 -4.42 2.76
N ALA A 372 -8.59 -4.40 3.49
CA ALA A 372 -7.48 -5.32 3.26
C ALA A 372 -7.85 -6.75 3.67
N GLY A 373 -7.31 -7.73 3.00
CA GLY A 373 -7.46 -9.13 3.36
C GLY A 373 -7.07 -10.09 2.25
N MET A 374 -6.84 -11.32 2.63
CA MET A 374 -6.75 -12.48 1.73
C MET A 374 -8.15 -13.05 1.59
N MET A 375 -8.68 -13.07 0.37
CA MET A 375 -10.09 -13.37 0.10
C MET A 375 -10.23 -14.56 -0.84
N HIS A 376 -11.25 -15.37 -0.58
CA HIS A 376 -11.79 -16.31 -1.55
C HIS A 376 -12.84 -15.59 -2.38
N ASN A 377 -12.56 -15.39 -3.65
CA ASN A 377 -13.39 -14.59 -4.56
C ASN A 377 -14.64 -15.35 -5.00
N LEU A 378 -15.64 -14.64 -5.52
CA LEU A 378 -16.89 -15.23 -6.02
C LEU A 378 -16.67 -16.25 -7.13
N ASN A 379 -15.63 -16.08 -7.93
CA ASN A 379 -15.24 -17.01 -9.02
C ASN A 379 -14.39 -18.21 -8.56
N GLY A 380 -14.20 -18.40 -7.26
CA GLY A 380 -13.40 -19.49 -6.70
C GLY A 380 -11.89 -19.29 -6.73
N THR A 381 -11.39 -18.14 -7.19
CA THR A 381 -9.97 -17.80 -7.10
C THR A 381 -9.64 -17.14 -5.76
N ASP A 382 -8.37 -17.17 -5.38
CA ASP A 382 -7.86 -16.46 -4.21
C ASP A 382 -7.11 -15.22 -4.64
N GLY A 383 -7.33 -14.12 -3.95
CA GLY A 383 -6.64 -12.86 -4.18
C GLY A 383 -6.51 -12.06 -2.90
N SER A 384 -5.62 -11.08 -2.89
CA SER A 384 -5.36 -10.27 -1.71
C SER A 384 -5.29 -8.78 -2.01
N VAL A 385 -5.66 -7.97 -1.01
CA VAL A 385 -5.39 -6.54 -0.94
C VAL A 385 -4.58 -6.29 0.32
N THR A 386 -3.34 -5.84 0.16
CA THR A 386 -2.46 -5.40 1.23
C THR A 386 -2.43 -3.89 1.26
N ILE A 387 -2.64 -3.28 2.42
CA ILE A 387 -2.65 -1.81 2.58
C ILE A 387 -1.44 -1.36 3.38
N ILE A 388 -0.64 -0.49 2.79
CA ILE A 388 0.50 0.16 3.42
C ILE A 388 0.26 1.67 3.41
N GLY A 389 -0.11 2.23 4.57
CA GLY A 389 -0.43 3.64 4.73
C GLY A 389 0.74 4.43 5.32
N ALA A 390 1.19 5.46 4.63
CA ALA A 390 2.11 6.43 5.21
C ALA A 390 1.36 7.37 6.13
N VAL A 391 1.96 7.67 7.27
CA VAL A 391 1.45 8.65 8.24
C VAL A 391 2.50 9.73 8.42
N SER A 392 2.07 10.99 8.40
CA SER A 392 2.95 12.17 8.48
C SER A 392 2.68 12.96 9.76
N PRO A 393 3.06 12.45 10.94
CA PRO A 393 2.82 13.13 12.19
C PRO A 393 3.63 14.44 12.24
N GLN A 394 3.01 15.52 12.72
CA GLN A 394 3.67 16.80 12.85
C GLN A 394 4.83 16.70 13.85
N GLY A 395 5.98 17.24 13.48
CA GLY A 395 7.18 17.14 14.31
C GLY A 395 7.76 15.74 14.49
N GLY A 396 7.13 14.71 13.95
CA GLY A 396 7.47 13.30 14.18
C GLY A 396 6.91 12.76 15.51
N ASP A 397 5.91 13.41 16.07
CA ASP A 397 5.25 13.00 17.31
C ASP A 397 4.20 11.91 17.04
N PHE A 398 4.50 10.69 17.45
CA PHE A 398 3.59 9.54 17.28
C PHE A 398 2.41 9.53 18.28
N SER A 399 2.30 10.52 19.17
CA SER A 399 1.15 10.64 20.08
C SER A 399 -0.06 11.34 19.46
N GLU A 400 0.10 11.93 18.27
CA GLU A 400 -0.98 12.63 17.57
C GLU A 400 -2.14 11.69 17.17
N PRO A 401 -3.40 12.21 17.04
CA PRO A 401 -4.59 11.39 16.92
C PRO A 401 -4.60 10.42 15.73
N VAL A 402 -4.09 10.84 14.56
CA VAL A 402 -4.10 10.00 13.35
C VAL A 402 -3.18 8.79 13.54
N THR A 403 -1.96 8.99 14.04
CA THR A 403 -1.00 7.92 14.33
C THR A 403 -1.54 6.98 15.41
N GLN A 404 -2.09 7.53 16.50
CA GLN A 404 -2.62 6.71 17.59
C GLN A 404 -3.82 5.88 17.17
N ASN A 405 -4.74 6.44 16.38
CA ASN A 405 -5.86 5.66 15.84
C ASN A 405 -5.38 4.62 14.81
N THR A 406 -4.42 4.97 13.96
CA THR A 406 -3.86 4.04 12.97
C THR A 406 -3.25 2.81 13.66
N LYS A 407 -2.50 2.98 14.76
CA LYS A 407 -1.94 1.87 15.54
C LYS A 407 -2.97 0.84 16.02
N ARG A 408 -4.23 1.23 16.19
CA ARG A 408 -5.29 0.31 16.63
C ARG A 408 -5.74 -0.64 15.53
N PHE A 409 -5.57 -0.26 14.26
CA PHE A 409 -6.14 -0.98 13.12
C PHE A 409 -5.10 -1.68 12.26
N VAL A 410 -3.83 -1.21 12.29
CA VAL A 410 -2.75 -1.89 11.59
C VAL A 410 -2.11 -2.95 12.49
N ARG A 411 -1.77 -4.07 11.89
CA ARG A 411 -1.05 -5.15 12.57
C ARG A 411 0.47 -5.05 12.40
N CYS A 412 0.94 -4.17 11.54
CA CYS A 412 2.33 -3.91 11.29
C CYS A 412 2.62 -2.41 11.35
N PHE A 413 3.66 -2.00 12.06
CA PHE A 413 4.01 -0.61 12.28
C PHE A 413 5.52 -0.41 12.09
N TRP A 414 5.89 0.36 11.08
CA TRP A 414 7.29 0.64 10.72
C TRP A 414 7.62 2.10 11.01
N GLY A 415 7.90 2.38 12.28
CA GLY A 415 8.20 3.74 12.76
C GLY A 415 9.53 4.25 12.22
N LEU A 416 9.49 5.32 11.42
CA LEU A 416 10.67 5.97 10.89
C LEU A 416 11.25 6.96 11.91
N ASP A 417 12.55 6.88 12.12
CA ASP A 417 13.29 7.69 13.08
C ASP A 417 14.19 8.72 12.41
N LYS A 418 14.11 9.97 12.88
CA LYS A 418 14.91 11.07 12.32
C LYS A 418 16.40 10.90 12.59
N SER A 419 16.78 10.37 13.74
CA SER A 419 18.20 10.18 14.08
C SER A 419 18.87 9.17 13.17
N LEU A 420 18.16 8.08 12.81
CA LEU A 420 18.61 7.10 11.82
C LEU A 420 18.73 7.73 10.44
N ALA A 421 17.76 8.54 10.01
CA ALA A 421 17.81 9.23 8.73
C ALA A 421 18.99 10.22 8.66
N TYR A 422 19.25 11.00 9.71
CA TYR A 422 20.40 11.90 9.78
C TYR A 422 21.73 11.15 9.80
N ALA A 423 21.78 9.96 10.40
CA ALA A 423 22.93 9.06 10.36
C ALA A 423 23.08 8.32 9.01
N ARG A 424 22.20 8.60 8.02
CA ARG A 424 22.13 7.90 6.73
C ARG A 424 21.95 6.39 6.86
N HIS A 425 21.28 5.97 7.93
CA HIS A 425 20.85 4.59 8.11
C HIS A 425 19.47 4.41 7.47
N PHE A 426 19.43 3.78 6.31
CA PHE A 426 18.20 3.50 5.57
C PHE A 426 18.01 1.99 5.37
N PRO A 427 16.75 1.50 5.37
CA PRO A 427 15.54 2.20 5.78
C PRO A 427 15.63 2.72 7.22
N ALA A 428 15.11 3.92 7.49
CA ALA A 428 15.20 4.53 8.81
C ALA A 428 14.15 3.98 9.81
N ILE A 429 13.76 2.72 9.61
CA ILE A 429 12.80 2.00 10.46
C ILE A 429 13.49 1.66 11.79
N HIS A 430 12.95 2.19 12.89
CA HIS A 430 13.52 1.98 14.20
C HIS A 430 13.04 0.66 14.80
N TRP A 431 13.98 -0.23 15.11
CA TRP A 431 13.70 -1.62 15.53
C TRP A 431 13.08 -1.74 16.93
N LEU A 432 13.16 -0.73 17.80
CA LEU A 432 12.56 -0.76 19.13
C LEU A 432 11.14 -0.16 19.15
N THR A 433 10.79 0.71 18.21
CA THR A 433 9.48 1.35 18.14
C THR A 433 8.53 0.70 17.14
N SER A 434 9.08 -0.13 16.25
CA SER A 434 8.34 -0.86 15.24
C SER A 434 7.88 -2.23 15.77
N TYR A 435 6.80 -2.75 15.20
CA TYR A 435 6.30 -4.09 15.52
C TYR A 435 5.59 -4.73 14.32
N SER A 436 5.43 -6.05 14.39
CA SER A 436 4.56 -6.83 13.53
C SER A 436 3.88 -7.91 14.35
N GLU A 437 2.55 -7.98 14.23
CA GLU A 437 1.74 -9.03 14.85
C GLU A 437 1.60 -10.26 13.94
N TYR A 438 2.13 -10.21 12.71
CA TYR A 438 2.03 -11.31 11.74
C TYR A 438 3.04 -12.43 11.97
N LEU A 439 4.08 -12.22 12.78
CA LEU A 439 5.18 -13.19 12.91
C LEU A 439 4.71 -14.60 13.27
N ASN A 440 3.74 -14.72 14.18
CA ASN A 440 3.21 -16.02 14.58
C ASN A 440 2.38 -16.66 13.47
N ASP A 441 1.57 -15.88 12.77
CA ASP A 441 0.72 -16.36 11.66
C ASP A 441 1.57 -16.83 10.48
N LEU A 442 2.74 -16.21 10.27
CA LEU A 442 3.68 -16.50 9.18
C LEU A 442 4.73 -17.57 9.54
N SER A 443 4.79 -18.01 10.81
CA SER A 443 5.84 -18.91 11.30
C SER A 443 5.93 -20.22 10.53
N HIS A 444 4.81 -20.84 10.18
CA HIS A 444 4.75 -22.06 9.38
C HIS A 444 5.31 -21.84 7.97
N TRP A 445 4.96 -20.72 7.35
CA TRP A 445 5.50 -20.40 6.02
C TRP A 445 7.03 -20.28 6.04
N TYR A 446 7.59 -19.61 7.05
CA TYR A 446 9.04 -19.50 7.20
C TYR A 446 9.71 -20.84 7.46
N GLN A 447 9.06 -21.72 8.25
CA GLN A 447 9.58 -23.07 8.51
C GLN A 447 9.65 -23.90 7.24
N ASP A 448 8.61 -23.84 6.40
CA ASP A 448 8.48 -24.65 5.20
C ASP A 448 9.30 -24.11 4.02
N ASN A 449 9.43 -22.80 3.90
CA ASN A 449 10.00 -22.16 2.71
C ASN A 449 11.41 -21.59 2.92
N VAL A 450 11.85 -21.38 4.17
CA VAL A 450 13.18 -20.81 4.47
C VAL A 450 13.96 -21.73 5.40
N SER A 451 13.59 -21.79 6.66
CA SER A 451 14.23 -22.65 7.66
C SER A 451 13.41 -22.76 8.95
N PRO A 452 13.39 -23.93 9.60
CA PRO A 452 12.82 -24.08 10.93
C PRO A 452 13.44 -23.17 12.01
N LYS A 453 14.64 -22.66 11.77
CA LYS A 453 15.37 -21.78 12.70
C LYS A 453 15.09 -20.29 12.47
N PHE A 454 14.34 -19.93 11.43
CA PHE A 454 14.17 -18.53 11.02
C PHE A 454 13.65 -17.64 12.15
N VAL A 455 12.54 -18.03 12.77
CA VAL A 455 11.90 -17.25 13.84
C VAL A 455 12.80 -17.18 15.09
N ASP A 456 13.48 -18.29 15.45
CA ASP A 456 14.43 -18.29 16.56
C ASP A 456 15.59 -17.31 16.32
N TYR A 457 16.18 -17.35 15.15
CA TYR A 457 17.27 -16.45 14.78
C TYR A 457 16.84 -14.98 14.80
N ARG A 458 15.69 -14.67 14.22
CA ARG A 458 15.11 -13.35 14.31
C ARG A 458 14.95 -12.89 15.77
N ASN A 459 14.40 -13.73 16.63
CA ASN A 459 14.17 -13.40 18.04
C ASN A 459 15.50 -13.16 18.79
N ARG A 460 16.53 -13.94 18.49
CA ARG A 460 17.87 -13.77 19.07
C ARG A 460 18.50 -12.44 18.64
N LEU A 461 18.38 -12.05 17.36
CA LEU A 461 18.87 -10.74 16.90
C LEU A 461 18.14 -9.60 17.60
N MET A 462 16.82 -9.69 17.73
CA MET A 462 16.03 -8.69 18.46
C MET A 462 16.39 -8.60 19.94
N ALA A 463 16.67 -9.73 20.59
CA ALA A 463 17.13 -9.75 21.98
C ALA A 463 18.46 -9.02 22.15
N LEU A 464 19.40 -9.18 21.23
CA LEU A 464 20.69 -8.47 21.22
C LEU A 464 20.52 -6.97 21.03
N LEU A 465 19.64 -6.54 20.14
CA LEU A 465 19.31 -5.11 19.93
C LEU A 465 18.64 -4.47 21.16
N ASN A 466 17.78 -5.22 21.85
CA ASN A 466 17.18 -4.77 23.10
C ASN A 466 18.23 -4.64 24.23
N GLN A 467 19.15 -5.61 24.33
CA GLN A 467 20.27 -5.55 25.28
C GLN A 467 21.19 -4.35 24.98
N GLU A 468 21.51 -4.09 23.72
CA GLU A 468 22.28 -2.91 23.30
C GLU A 468 21.62 -1.63 23.82
N SER A 469 20.31 -1.47 23.65
CA SER A 469 19.59 -0.28 24.10
C SER A 469 19.77 -0.04 25.61
N SER A 470 19.64 -1.10 26.41
CA SER A 470 19.83 -1.01 27.86
C SER A 470 21.29 -0.67 28.23
N LEU A 471 22.25 -1.24 27.52
CA LEU A 471 23.68 -0.96 27.74
C LEU A 471 24.06 0.47 27.33
N LEU A 472 23.48 1.00 26.26
CA LEU A 472 23.72 2.38 25.81
C LEU A 472 23.29 3.42 26.85
N GLU A 473 22.24 3.16 27.62
CA GLU A 473 21.86 4.04 28.75
C GLU A 473 22.95 4.05 29.83
N ILE A 474 23.56 2.91 30.11
CA ILE A 474 24.69 2.81 31.04
C ILE A 474 25.92 3.53 30.48
N VAL A 475 26.24 3.30 29.19
CA VAL A 475 27.38 3.93 28.51
C VAL A 475 27.30 5.46 28.53
N LYS A 476 26.10 6.03 28.37
CA LYS A 476 25.89 7.49 28.48
C LYS A 476 26.28 8.05 29.85
N LEU A 477 26.14 7.25 30.91
CA LEU A 477 26.42 7.69 32.29
C LEU A 477 27.87 7.50 32.71
N ILE A 478 28.48 6.37 32.35
CA ILE A 478 29.80 5.96 32.88
C ILE A 478 30.87 5.73 31.81
N GLY A 479 30.53 5.80 30.54
CA GLY A 479 31.44 5.47 29.43
C GLY A 479 31.49 3.99 29.09
N SER A 480 31.93 3.68 27.87
CA SER A 480 32.04 2.31 27.34
C SER A 480 33.18 1.49 27.96
N ASP A 481 34.25 2.16 28.44
CA ASP A 481 35.47 1.50 28.86
C ASP A 481 35.27 0.72 30.17
N VAL A 482 34.31 1.09 30.97
CA VAL A 482 33.98 0.47 32.26
C VAL A 482 33.17 -0.82 32.13
N LEU A 483 32.58 -1.06 30.95
CA LEU A 483 31.76 -2.25 30.73
C LEU A 483 32.63 -3.55 30.76
N PRO A 484 32.08 -4.65 31.28
CA PRO A 484 32.67 -5.98 31.13
C PRO A 484 32.76 -6.38 29.65
N ASP A 485 33.71 -7.27 29.30
CA ASP A 485 33.95 -7.66 27.90
C ASP A 485 32.75 -8.39 27.25
N ASP A 486 31.99 -9.15 28.02
CA ASP A 486 30.73 -9.76 27.55
C ASP A 486 29.68 -8.71 27.12
N GLN A 487 29.58 -7.60 27.84
CA GLN A 487 28.68 -6.49 27.46
C GLN A 487 29.26 -5.69 26.29
N LYS A 488 30.57 -5.48 26.22
CA LYS A 488 31.22 -4.87 25.05
C LYS A 488 30.99 -5.70 23.79
N LEU A 489 30.99 -7.05 23.91
CA LEU A 489 30.67 -7.95 22.81
C LEU A 489 29.24 -7.76 22.33
N VAL A 490 28.26 -7.61 23.23
CA VAL A 490 26.87 -7.33 22.85
C VAL A 490 26.77 -6.04 22.04
N LEU A 491 27.45 -4.96 22.46
CA LEU A 491 27.48 -3.70 21.73
C LEU A 491 28.09 -3.87 20.31
N GLU A 492 29.17 -4.67 20.20
CA GLU A 492 29.80 -4.89 18.89
C GLU A 492 28.95 -5.73 17.96
N ILE A 493 28.34 -6.81 18.45
CA ILE A 493 27.42 -7.64 17.66
C ILE A 493 26.17 -6.84 17.25
N ALA A 494 25.63 -6.01 18.13
CA ALA A 494 24.54 -5.11 17.80
C ALA A 494 24.94 -4.11 16.69
N ARG A 495 26.18 -3.61 16.69
CA ARG A 495 26.74 -2.81 15.59
C ARG A 495 26.75 -3.61 14.27
N VAL A 496 27.17 -4.87 14.31
CA VAL A 496 27.16 -5.76 13.13
C VAL A 496 25.73 -5.95 12.62
N ILE A 497 24.75 -6.17 13.51
CA ILE A 497 23.34 -6.30 13.13
C ILE A 497 22.83 -5.01 12.48
N ARG A 498 23.09 -3.86 13.10
CA ARG A 498 22.60 -2.57 12.57
C ARG A 498 23.19 -2.23 11.20
N LEU A 499 24.51 -2.31 11.07
CA LEU A 499 25.22 -1.90 9.84
C LEU A 499 25.27 -3.02 8.79
N GLY A 500 25.34 -4.27 9.18
CA GLY A 500 25.45 -5.40 8.27
C GLY A 500 24.09 -5.97 7.82
N PHE A 501 23.07 -5.92 8.67
CA PHE A 501 21.79 -6.53 8.40
C PHE A 501 20.64 -5.53 8.22
N LEU A 502 20.46 -4.59 9.16
CA LEU A 502 19.33 -3.65 9.13
C LEU A 502 19.53 -2.53 8.12
N GLN A 503 20.75 -1.99 8.01
CA GLN A 503 21.06 -0.98 7.00
C GLN A 503 21.14 -1.61 5.62
N GLN A 504 20.41 -1.07 4.66
CA GLN A 504 20.30 -1.59 3.30
C GLN A 504 20.48 -0.46 2.28
N ASN A 505 21.29 -0.70 1.25
CA ASN A 505 21.58 0.29 0.22
C ASN A 505 20.67 0.07 -0.99
N ALA A 506 19.73 0.99 -1.22
CA ALA A 506 18.80 0.94 -2.33
C ALA A 506 19.46 1.06 -3.73
N PHE A 507 20.72 1.52 -3.80
CA PHE A 507 21.44 1.74 -5.06
C PHE A 507 22.44 0.62 -5.40
N HIS A 508 22.66 -0.32 -4.49
CA HIS A 508 23.57 -1.43 -4.74
C HIS A 508 22.80 -2.64 -5.30
N PRO A 509 23.23 -3.25 -6.42
CA PRO A 509 22.49 -4.30 -7.10
C PRO A 509 22.19 -5.54 -6.21
N ASP A 510 23.12 -5.93 -5.35
CA ASP A 510 22.98 -7.09 -4.48
C ASP A 510 22.42 -6.76 -3.08
N ASP A 511 22.13 -5.48 -2.81
CA ASP A 511 21.61 -5.03 -1.52
C ASP A 511 20.25 -4.31 -1.62
N THR A 512 19.88 -3.81 -2.79
CA THR A 512 18.58 -3.11 -2.98
C THR A 512 17.38 -4.03 -2.75
N CYS A 513 17.51 -5.31 -3.13
CA CYS A 513 16.53 -6.35 -2.88
C CYS A 513 17.27 -7.63 -2.50
N VAL A 514 16.98 -8.16 -1.34
CA VAL A 514 17.71 -9.32 -0.79
C VAL A 514 16.79 -10.53 -0.72
N SER A 515 17.22 -11.67 -1.29
CA SER A 515 16.47 -12.92 -1.25
C SER A 515 16.29 -13.43 0.18
N MET A 516 15.19 -14.13 0.45
CA MET A 516 14.92 -14.71 1.78
C MET A 516 16.03 -15.67 2.22
N GLU A 517 16.59 -16.44 1.29
CA GLU A 517 17.71 -17.34 1.58
C GLU A 517 18.95 -16.57 2.05
N LYS A 518 19.35 -15.50 1.34
CA LYS A 518 20.46 -14.64 1.75
C LYS A 518 20.18 -13.98 3.10
N GLN A 519 18.96 -13.49 3.34
CA GLN A 519 18.59 -12.91 4.64
C GLN A 519 18.79 -13.91 5.79
N PHE A 520 18.34 -15.14 5.61
CA PHE A 520 18.51 -16.19 6.61
C PHE A 520 20.00 -16.53 6.85
N LEU A 521 20.78 -16.70 5.79
CA LEU A 521 22.21 -17.01 5.89
C LEU A 521 23.02 -15.86 6.52
N MET A 522 22.62 -14.62 6.31
CA MET A 522 23.19 -13.46 7.02
C MET A 522 22.92 -13.54 8.52
N MET A 523 21.70 -13.86 8.94
CA MET A 523 21.37 -14.05 10.36
C MET A 523 22.19 -15.20 10.97
N ASP A 524 22.29 -16.33 10.26
CA ASP A 524 23.06 -17.50 10.70
C ASP A 524 24.52 -17.13 10.91
N THR A 525 25.13 -16.43 9.97
CA THR A 525 26.54 -16.01 10.05
C THR A 525 26.80 -15.05 11.21
N ILE A 526 25.91 -14.08 11.43
CA ILE A 526 26.01 -13.13 12.56
C ILE A 526 25.92 -13.88 13.91
N LEU A 527 24.96 -14.79 14.03
CA LEU A 527 24.79 -15.56 15.26
C LEU A 527 25.92 -16.56 15.47
N TYR A 528 26.50 -17.11 14.38
CA TYR A 528 27.66 -17.97 14.45
C TYR A 528 28.89 -17.19 14.96
N LEU A 529 29.15 -16.00 14.41
CA LEU A 529 30.18 -15.08 14.91
C LEU A 529 29.99 -14.76 16.40
N TYR A 530 28.75 -14.42 16.79
CA TYR A 530 28.43 -14.14 18.19
C TYR A 530 28.75 -15.33 19.12
N LYS A 531 28.38 -16.55 18.71
CA LYS A 531 28.65 -17.78 19.47
C LYS A 531 30.14 -17.98 19.69
N GLN A 532 30.96 -17.87 18.64
CA GLN A 532 32.39 -18.05 18.71
C GLN A 532 33.07 -16.96 19.54
N ALA A 533 32.71 -15.69 19.30
CA ALA A 533 33.24 -14.56 20.07
C ALA A 533 32.90 -14.64 21.55
N ARG A 534 31.65 -15.04 21.88
CA ARG A 534 31.20 -15.23 23.27
C ARG A 534 31.99 -16.33 23.98
N THR A 535 32.32 -17.42 23.30
CA THR A 535 33.14 -18.47 23.85
C THR A 535 34.53 -17.95 24.20
N LEU A 536 35.16 -17.18 23.31
CA LEU A 536 36.47 -16.57 23.56
C LEU A 536 36.44 -15.60 24.76
N VAL A 537 35.44 -14.73 24.84
CA VAL A 537 35.28 -13.81 25.98
C VAL A 537 35.09 -14.57 27.29
N THR A 538 34.30 -15.66 27.28
CA THR A 538 34.11 -16.51 28.47
C THR A 538 35.41 -17.21 28.91
N MET A 539 36.31 -17.50 27.97
CA MET A 539 37.65 -18.03 28.25
C MET A 539 38.63 -16.96 28.77
N GLY A 540 38.20 -15.69 28.84
CA GLY A 540 39.00 -14.58 29.36
C GLY A 540 39.76 -13.76 28.32
N HIS A 541 39.50 -13.97 27.01
CA HIS A 541 40.10 -13.13 25.97
C HIS A 541 39.43 -11.77 25.93
N PRO A 542 40.19 -10.66 26.03
CA PRO A 542 39.59 -9.32 26.09
C PRO A 542 39.01 -8.91 24.71
N MET A 543 37.96 -8.11 24.72
CA MET A 543 37.29 -7.63 23.52
C MET A 543 38.20 -6.84 22.57
N SER A 544 39.25 -6.19 23.10
CA SER A 544 40.26 -5.48 22.30
C SER A 544 41.03 -6.41 21.34
N VAL A 545 41.33 -7.63 21.78
CA VAL A 545 41.99 -8.65 20.95
C VAL A 545 41.02 -9.11 19.84
N LEU A 546 39.76 -9.37 20.17
CA LEU A 546 38.77 -9.80 19.18
C LEU A 546 38.58 -8.75 18.08
N LYS A 547 38.53 -7.47 18.46
CA LYS A 547 38.39 -6.36 17.50
C LYS A 547 39.60 -6.19 16.56
N SER A 548 40.78 -6.51 17.00
CA SER A 548 42.00 -6.38 16.18
C SER A 548 42.04 -7.31 14.96
N GLU A 549 41.18 -8.33 14.90
CA GLU A 549 41.12 -9.32 13.81
C GLU A 549 40.23 -8.90 12.64
N ASN A 550 39.55 -7.76 12.72
CA ASN A 550 38.63 -7.22 11.68
C ASN A 550 37.48 -8.14 11.23
N ILE A 551 37.21 -9.24 11.94
CA ILE A 551 36.17 -10.19 11.55
C ILE A 551 34.76 -9.58 11.58
N PHE A 552 34.49 -8.66 12.51
CA PHE A 552 33.20 -7.98 12.63
C PHE A 552 32.91 -7.13 11.40
N ASP A 553 33.87 -6.34 10.92
CA ASP A 553 33.75 -5.51 9.72
C ASP A 553 33.62 -6.35 8.45
N ARG A 554 34.30 -7.49 8.40
CA ARG A 554 34.16 -8.45 7.31
C ARG A 554 32.76 -9.03 7.23
N VAL A 555 32.15 -9.36 8.36
CA VAL A 555 30.76 -9.84 8.39
C VAL A 555 29.76 -8.72 8.01
N ILE A 556 30.03 -7.46 8.36
CA ILE A 556 29.23 -6.32 7.90
C ILE A 556 29.26 -6.21 6.37
N ALA A 557 30.40 -6.50 5.73
CA ALA A 557 30.56 -6.39 4.28
C ALA A 557 29.81 -7.47 3.47
N ILE A 558 29.31 -8.53 4.10
CA ILE A 558 28.55 -9.62 3.44
C ILE A 558 27.43 -9.08 2.56
N LYS A 559 26.74 -8.03 2.99
CA LYS A 559 25.61 -7.44 2.25
C LYS A 559 25.99 -6.99 0.83
N TYR A 560 27.27 -6.63 0.60
CA TYR A 560 27.80 -6.23 -0.70
C TYR A 560 28.61 -7.34 -1.38
N ASP A 561 29.35 -8.10 -0.60
CA ASP A 561 30.32 -9.07 -1.13
C ASP A 561 29.68 -10.37 -1.61
N VAL A 562 28.50 -10.71 -1.09
CA VAL A 562 27.79 -11.94 -1.46
C VAL A 562 26.58 -11.62 -2.33
N PRO A 563 26.59 -12.00 -3.63
CA PRO A 563 25.42 -11.88 -4.49
C PRO A 563 24.23 -12.72 -4.00
N ASN A 564 23.00 -12.30 -4.37
CA ASN A 564 21.78 -13.00 -3.97
C ASN A 564 21.69 -14.46 -4.48
N ASN A 565 22.37 -14.78 -5.57
CA ASN A 565 22.36 -16.09 -6.21
C ASN A 565 23.58 -16.97 -5.88
N CYS A 566 24.39 -16.59 -4.89
CA CYS A 566 25.61 -17.30 -4.51
C CYS A 566 25.63 -17.68 -3.01
N PRO A 567 24.65 -18.47 -2.53
CA PRO A 567 24.55 -18.84 -1.11
C PRO A 567 25.76 -19.66 -0.62
N GLU A 568 26.47 -20.36 -1.52
CA GLU A 568 27.67 -21.15 -1.20
C GLU A 568 28.81 -20.28 -0.68
N MET A 569 28.86 -19.00 -0.97
CA MET A 569 29.89 -18.08 -0.47
C MET A 569 29.84 -17.91 1.05
N PHE A 570 28.69 -18.11 1.69
CA PHE A 570 28.58 -18.05 3.15
C PHE A 570 29.43 -19.09 3.86
N ALA A 571 29.70 -20.23 3.24
CA ALA A 571 30.60 -21.24 3.79
C ALA A 571 32.02 -20.70 3.99
N GLN A 572 32.48 -19.75 3.16
CA GLN A 572 33.78 -19.11 3.34
C GLN A 572 33.79 -18.22 4.59
N TYR A 573 32.72 -17.48 4.83
CA TYR A 573 32.61 -16.64 6.04
C TYR A 573 32.58 -17.47 7.32
N HIS A 574 31.96 -18.65 7.30
CA HIS A 574 32.05 -19.60 8.44
C HIS A 574 33.46 -20.08 8.67
N ARG A 575 34.22 -20.44 7.61
CA ARG A 575 35.64 -20.81 7.72
C ARG A 575 36.51 -19.67 8.25
N ASP A 576 36.22 -18.43 7.83
CA ASP A 576 36.95 -17.25 8.30
C ASP A 576 36.70 -17.00 9.80
N ILE A 577 35.45 -17.22 10.26
CA ILE A 577 35.12 -17.13 11.68
C ILE A 577 35.79 -18.23 12.48
N ASP A 578 35.88 -19.45 11.95
CA ASP A 578 36.63 -20.54 12.59
C ASP A 578 38.13 -20.24 12.65
N ALA A 579 38.71 -19.72 11.58
CA ALA A 579 40.11 -19.27 11.55
C ALA A 579 40.37 -18.15 12.56
N PHE A 580 39.47 -17.18 12.65
CA PHE A 580 39.49 -16.14 13.67
C PHE A 580 39.53 -16.75 15.09
N TYR A 581 38.61 -17.68 15.36
CA TYR A 581 38.54 -18.36 16.66
C TYR A 581 39.84 -19.03 17.02
N GLN A 582 40.46 -19.83 16.11
CA GLN A 582 41.72 -20.51 16.31
C GLN A 582 42.87 -19.52 16.51
N HIS A 583 42.95 -18.48 15.68
CA HIS A 583 44.02 -17.48 15.76
C HIS A 583 44.03 -16.75 17.12
N VAL A 584 42.84 -16.39 17.66
CA VAL A 584 42.75 -15.75 18.98
C VAL A 584 43.20 -16.71 20.09
N LEU A 585 42.86 -18.01 19.98
CA LEU A 585 43.35 -19.02 20.94
C LEU A 585 44.86 -19.14 20.94
N GLU A 586 45.48 -19.18 19.74
CA GLU A 586 46.94 -19.33 19.59
C GLU A 586 47.72 -18.11 20.06
N LYS A 587 47.22 -16.90 19.90
CA LYS A 587 47.88 -15.66 20.33
C LYS A 587 48.09 -15.55 21.85
N ASN A 588 47.29 -16.27 22.62
CA ASN A 588 47.29 -16.19 24.08
C ASN A 588 47.60 -17.55 24.75
N ALA A 589 48.02 -18.57 23.98
CA ALA A 589 48.63 -19.80 24.46
C ALA A 589 50.15 -19.59 24.60
#